data_79eb3921613f1b05f0831496dcc63584
#
_entry.id   79eb3921613f1b05f0831496dcc63584
#
_cell.length_a   1.000
_cell.length_b   1.000
_cell.length_c   1.000
_cell.angle_alpha   90.00
_cell.angle_beta   90.00
_cell.angle_gamma   90.00
#
_symmetry.space_group_name_H-M   'P 1'
#
loop_
_entity.id
_entity.type
_entity.pdbx_description
1 polymer ?
#
loop_
_entity_poly.entity_id
_entity_poly.type
_entity_poly.pdbx_seq_one_letter_code
_entity_poly.pdbx_strand_id
1 'polypeptide(L)'
;ALFHARFLLSWGLPRHGLDSLSSQLSLAVMEQLKVSVWRGEEAGGFARYDVPARDNQTVLDVVTHIQRELDPSLAYRFACRVGMCGSCAMTVNGRARWTCRTHVRKVTGADGALELRPLANLPVIRDLAADLAPFFDKWQRAQGFFQPKDAPDGAVPDEFAVVAPGSKARREADAGIECIGCAVCYASCDVVSWNGDYLGPAALNRAWTLVNDARDGARGERLDAVAGDAGCHSCHSTRSCTERCPKQIDPSGAIAGLKRTLFWESLFGGKRHG
;
A
#
# COMPACT_ATOMS: atom_id res chain seq x y z
N ALA A 1 -13.44 -31.34 -37.55
CA ALA A 1 -12.99 -30.51 -36.41
C ALA A 1 -13.77 -30.78 -35.09
N LEU A 2 -14.87 -31.50 -35.11
CA LEU A 2 -15.73 -31.81 -33.93
C LEU A 2 -15.43 -33.16 -33.26
N PHE A 3 -14.55 -33.95 -33.81
CA PHE A 3 -14.24 -35.31 -33.29
C PHE A 3 -13.03 -35.38 -32.33
N HIS A 4 -12.21 -34.32 -32.26
CA HIS A 4 -11.02 -34.27 -31.37
C HIS A 4 -11.29 -33.72 -29.97
N ALA A 5 -12.42 -33.06 -29.75
CA ALA A 5 -12.74 -32.44 -28.46
C ALA A 5 -13.27 -33.44 -27.39
N ARG A 6 -13.64 -34.66 -27.78
CA ARG A 6 -14.23 -35.66 -26.86
C ARG A 6 -13.22 -36.62 -26.20
N PHE A 7 -11.94 -36.60 -26.62
CA PHE A 7 -10.93 -37.54 -26.12
C PHE A 7 -10.07 -37.00 -24.98
N LEU A 8 -10.18 -35.69 -24.68
CA LEU A 8 -9.36 -35.03 -23.61
C LEU A 8 -10.06 -34.94 -22.23
N LEU A 9 -11.29 -35.44 -22.09
CA LEU A 9 -12.07 -35.39 -20.85
C LEU A 9 -11.86 -36.56 -19.88
N SER A 10 -10.97 -37.51 -20.17
CA SER A 10 -10.75 -38.68 -19.33
C SER A 10 -9.46 -38.70 -18.50
N TRP A 11 -8.61 -37.66 -18.61
CA TRP A 11 -7.40 -37.51 -17.80
C TRP A 11 -7.58 -36.33 -16.88
N GLY A 12 -7.74 -36.61 -15.58
CA GLY A 12 -7.98 -35.61 -14.52
C GLY A 12 -6.86 -34.58 -14.40
N LEU A 13 -6.88 -33.55 -15.27
CA LEU A 13 -6.04 -32.37 -15.15
C LEU A 13 -6.63 -31.48 -14.06
N PRO A 14 -5.82 -30.89 -13.17
CA PRO A 14 -6.29 -30.02 -12.11
C PRO A 14 -6.97 -28.79 -12.71
N ARG A 15 -8.18 -28.47 -12.22
CA ARG A 15 -9.03 -27.36 -12.68
C ARG A 15 -8.35 -25.97 -12.69
N HIS A 16 -7.22 -25.80 -11.99
CA HIS A 16 -6.45 -24.55 -11.97
C HIS A 16 -5.80 -24.16 -13.30
N GLY A 17 -5.69 -25.06 -14.27
CA GLY A 17 -5.10 -24.76 -15.58
C GLY A 17 -6.10 -24.20 -16.61
N LEU A 18 -7.40 -24.47 -16.44
CA LEU A 18 -8.42 -24.04 -17.41
C LEU A 18 -8.85 -22.57 -17.21
N ASP A 19 -8.85 -22.10 -15.96
CA ASP A 19 -9.21 -20.70 -15.65
C ASP A 19 -8.15 -19.71 -16.16
N SER A 20 -6.87 -20.10 -16.17
CA SER A 20 -5.79 -19.29 -16.70
C SER A 20 -5.79 -19.20 -18.24
N LEU A 21 -6.21 -20.27 -18.90
CA LEU A 21 -6.33 -20.30 -20.36
C LEU A 21 -7.56 -19.54 -20.85
N SER A 22 -8.67 -19.58 -20.11
CA SER A 22 -9.88 -18.81 -20.46
C SER A 22 -9.68 -17.31 -20.32
N SER A 23 -8.92 -16.88 -19.29
CA SER A 23 -8.59 -15.46 -19.09
C SER A 23 -7.60 -14.94 -20.15
N GLN A 24 -6.69 -15.77 -20.64
CA GLN A 24 -5.75 -15.40 -21.71
C GLN A 24 -6.41 -15.34 -23.09
N LEU A 25 -7.38 -16.23 -23.35
CA LEU A 25 -8.17 -16.22 -24.58
C LEU A 25 -9.14 -15.02 -24.62
N SER A 26 -9.66 -14.58 -23.48
CA SER A 26 -10.61 -13.47 -23.41
C SER A 26 -10.00 -12.13 -23.79
N LEU A 27 -8.73 -11.86 -23.47
CA LEU A 27 -8.05 -10.60 -23.83
C LEU A 27 -7.58 -10.55 -25.29
N ALA A 28 -7.32 -11.70 -25.91
CA ALA A 28 -6.96 -11.77 -27.33
C ALA A 28 -8.11 -11.38 -28.27
N VAL A 29 -9.35 -11.27 -27.74
CA VAL A 29 -10.56 -10.88 -28.49
C VAL A 29 -11.01 -9.44 -28.18
N MET A 30 -10.43 -8.80 -27.16
CA MET A 30 -10.83 -7.45 -26.77
C MET A 30 -10.03 -6.39 -27.55
N GLU A 31 -10.69 -5.71 -28.45
CA GLU A 31 -10.09 -4.60 -29.19
C GLU A 31 -9.95 -3.33 -28.33
N GLN A 32 -10.83 -3.15 -27.32
CA GLN A 32 -10.87 -1.94 -26.50
C GLN A 32 -11.21 -2.23 -25.04
N LEU A 33 -10.62 -1.45 -24.12
CA LEU A 33 -10.96 -1.38 -22.73
C LEU A 33 -11.99 -0.27 -22.50
N LYS A 34 -13.01 -0.54 -21.71
CA LYS A 34 -14.01 0.44 -21.25
C LYS A 34 -13.55 1.05 -19.93
N VAL A 35 -12.98 2.25 -19.97
CA VAL A 35 -12.34 2.86 -18.81
C VAL A 35 -13.19 3.99 -18.27
N SER A 36 -13.63 3.87 -17.02
CA SER A 36 -14.31 4.93 -16.26
C SER A 36 -13.31 5.59 -15.32
N VAL A 37 -13.03 6.86 -15.51
CA VAL A 37 -12.04 7.62 -14.71
C VAL A 37 -12.75 8.71 -13.93
N TRP A 38 -12.48 8.78 -12.63
CA TRP A 38 -12.92 9.90 -11.80
C TRP A 38 -12.29 11.21 -12.27
N ARG A 39 -13.10 12.24 -12.44
CA ARG A 39 -12.70 13.58 -12.87
C ARG A 39 -13.23 14.63 -11.91
N GLY A 40 -12.41 15.64 -11.67
CA GLY A 40 -12.72 16.73 -10.77
C GLY A 40 -12.17 16.55 -9.36
N GLU A 41 -12.73 17.29 -8.43
CA GLU A 41 -12.40 17.27 -7.00
C GLU A 41 -13.35 16.33 -6.23
N GLU A 42 -13.61 16.60 -4.94
CA GLU A 42 -14.49 15.77 -4.09
C GLU A 42 -15.90 15.58 -4.68
N ALA A 43 -16.48 16.62 -5.28
CA ALA A 43 -17.77 16.57 -5.95
C ALA A 43 -17.71 16.18 -7.44
N GLY A 44 -16.67 15.47 -7.82
CA GLY A 44 -16.42 15.06 -9.21
C GLY A 44 -17.38 13.99 -9.72
N GLY A 45 -17.09 13.47 -10.91
CA GLY A 45 -17.85 12.41 -11.57
C GLY A 45 -17.00 11.55 -12.50
N PHE A 46 -17.62 10.54 -13.11
CA PHE A 46 -16.91 9.66 -14.04
C PHE A 46 -16.98 10.15 -15.47
N ALA A 47 -15.82 10.26 -16.11
CA ALA A 47 -15.69 10.29 -17.58
C ALA A 47 -15.37 8.89 -18.11
N ARG A 48 -15.83 8.57 -19.31
CA ARG A 48 -15.64 7.27 -19.96
C ARG A 48 -14.73 7.42 -21.17
N TYR A 49 -13.80 6.48 -21.29
CA TYR A 49 -12.84 6.42 -22.38
C TYR A 49 -12.76 5.01 -22.93
N ASP A 50 -12.64 4.90 -24.25
CA ASP A 50 -12.33 3.67 -24.94
C ASP A 50 -10.82 3.67 -25.25
N VAL A 51 -10.10 2.71 -24.67
CA VAL A 51 -8.64 2.62 -24.78
C VAL A 51 -8.26 1.31 -25.47
N PRO A 52 -7.39 1.34 -26.51
CA PRO A 52 -6.94 0.12 -27.17
C PRO A 52 -6.32 -0.87 -26.17
N ALA A 53 -6.81 -2.10 -26.17
CA ALA A 53 -6.22 -3.19 -25.39
C ALA A 53 -4.90 -3.62 -26.03
N ARG A 54 -3.87 -3.80 -25.21
CA ARG A 54 -2.52 -4.22 -25.67
C ARG A 54 -1.97 -5.32 -24.76
N ASP A 55 -1.16 -6.18 -25.32
CA ASP A 55 -0.42 -7.16 -24.52
C ASP A 55 0.51 -6.47 -23.54
N ASN A 56 0.63 -7.07 -22.33
CA ASN A 56 1.47 -6.58 -21.24
C ASN A 56 1.17 -5.16 -20.74
N GLN A 57 0.00 -4.61 -21.08
CA GLN A 57 -0.44 -3.29 -20.67
C GLN A 57 -0.66 -3.21 -19.15
N THR A 58 -0.08 -2.20 -18.52
CA THR A 58 -0.37 -1.86 -17.13
C THR A 58 -1.49 -0.84 -17.02
N VAL A 59 -2.10 -0.73 -15.84
CA VAL A 59 -3.10 0.32 -15.59
C VAL A 59 -2.49 1.72 -15.74
N LEU A 60 -1.20 1.90 -15.40
CA LEU A 60 -0.51 3.18 -15.64
C LEU A 60 -0.39 3.51 -17.14
N ASP A 61 -0.18 2.50 -18.00
CA ASP A 61 -0.13 2.72 -19.44
C ASP A 61 -1.49 3.17 -20.00
N VAL A 62 -2.59 2.63 -19.45
CA VAL A 62 -3.96 3.08 -19.78
C VAL A 62 -4.16 4.55 -19.39
N VAL A 63 -3.84 4.93 -18.16
CA VAL A 63 -3.95 6.33 -17.69
C VAL A 63 -3.07 7.26 -18.53
N THR A 64 -1.85 6.84 -18.84
CA THR A 64 -0.92 7.61 -19.67
C THR A 64 -1.45 7.77 -21.10
N HIS A 65 -2.07 6.73 -21.69
CA HIS A 65 -2.70 6.82 -23.00
C HIS A 65 -3.86 7.81 -22.99
N ILE A 66 -4.75 7.73 -22.00
CA ILE A 66 -5.86 8.68 -21.87
C ILE A 66 -5.33 10.11 -21.82
N GLN A 67 -4.36 10.40 -20.96
CA GLN A 67 -3.81 11.73 -20.79
C GLN A 67 -3.12 12.26 -22.05
N ARG A 68 -2.42 11.42 -22.80
CA ARG A 68 -1.64 11.87 -23.95
C ARG A 68 -2.46 11.99 -25.23
N GLU A 69 -3.40 11.05 -25.43
CA GLU A 69 -4.07 10.88 -26.73
C GLU A 69 -5.55 11.32 -26.69
N LEU A 70 -6.22 11.22 -25.53
CA LEU A 70 -7.67 11.43 -25.43
C LEU A 70 -8.03 12.67 -24.63
N ASP A 71 -7.38 12.91 -23.49
CA ASP A 71 -7.72 14.02 -22.60
C ASP A 71 -6.50 14.55 -21.85
N PRO A 72 -5.79 15.53 -22.42
CA PRO A 72 -4.59 16.12 -21.80
C PRO A 72 -4.83 16.80 -20.45
N SER A 73 -6.08 17.06 -20.07
CA SER A 73 -6.44 17.69 -18.80
C SER A 73 -6.43 16.73 -17.62
N LEU A 74 -6.28 15.40 -17.85
CA LEU A 74 -6.30 14.39 -16.81
C LEU A 74 -5.11 14.52 -15.85
N ALA A 75 -5.42 14.77 -14.56
CA ALA A 75 -4.42 14.88 -13.51
C ALA A 75 -4.17 13.54 -12.82
N TYR A 76 -2.92 13.10 -12.77
CA TYR A 76 -2.47 11.92 -12.06
C TYR A 76 -0.98 12.02 -11.70
N ARG A 77 -0.47 11.10 -10.89
CA ARG A 77 0.92 11.07 -10.48
C ARG A 77 1.60 9.77 -10.86
N PHE A 78 2.84 9.88 -11.30
CA PHE A 78 3.76 8.75 -11.45
C PHE A 78 5.21 9.27 -11.49
N ALA A 79 6.19 8.37 -11.24
CA ALA A 79 7.60 8.69 -11.39
C ALA A 79 8.39 7.48 -11.88
N CYS A 80 8.69 6.50 -11.03
CA CYS A 80 9.68 5.43 -11.30
C CYS A 80 9.24 4.38 -12.33
N ARG A 81 7.94 4.10 -12.50
CA ARG A 81 7.35 3.04 -13.33
C ARG A 81 7.78 1.59 -12.99
N VAL A 82 8.58 1.40 -11.95
CA VAL A 82 9.17 0.11 -11.57
C VAL A 82 8.76 -0.37 -10.18
N GLY A 83 7.72 0.23 -9.57
CA GLY A 83 7.20 -0.18 -8.27
C GLY A 83 8.07 0.24 -7.07
N MET A 84 8.83 1.35 -7.17
CA MET A 84 9.72 1.82 -6.11
C MET A 84 9.21 3.07 -5.39
N CYS A 85 8.57 4.02 -6.09
CA CYS A 85 8.24 5.32 -5.50
C CYS A 85 6.82 5.42 -4.92
N GLY A 86 5.89 4.52 -5.28
CA GLY A 86 4.51 4.55 -4.83
C GLY A 86 3.62 5.66 -5.42
N SER A 87 4.17 6.63 -6.17
CA SER A 87 3.45 7.82 -6.66
C SER A 87 2.25 7.49 -7.56
N CYS A 88 2.27 6.37 -8.26
CA CYS A 88 1.20 5.92 -9.15
C CYS A 88 0.08 5.16 -8.43
N ALA A 89 0.01 5.21 -7.10
CA ALA A 89 -1.04 4.53 -6.36
C ALA A 89 -2.39 5.23 -6.59
N MET A 90 -3.41 4.43 -6.90
CA MET A 90 -4.80 4.85 -7.06
C MET A 90 -5.74 3.67 -6.80
N THR A 91 -7.04 3.92 -6.76
CA THR A 91 -8.06 2.88 -6.62
C THR A 91 -8.44 2.36 -8.01
N VAL A 92 -8.31 1.05 -8.20
CA VAL A 92 -8.59 0.32 -9.44
C VAL A 92 -9.62 -0.74 -9.15
N ASN A 93 -10.80 -0.65 -9.77
CA ASN A 93 -11.94 -1.53 -9.53
C ASN A 93 -12.18 -1.76 -8.01
N GLY A 94 -12.33 -0.67 -7.25
CA GLY A 94 -12.57 -0.66 -5.82
C GLY A 94 -11.39 -1.09 -4.93
N ARG A 95 -10.19 -1.34 -5.48
CA ARG A 95 -9.01 -1.73 -4.69
C ARG A 95 -7.84 -0.77 -4.92
N ALA A 96 -7.30 -0.22 -3.83
CA ALA A 96 -6.08 0.59 -3.90
C ALA A 96 -4.89 -0.27 -4.36
N ARG A 97 -4.12 0.23 -5.33
CA ARG A 97 -2.98 -0.46 -5.96
C ARG A 97 -1.94 0.53 -6.48
N TRP A 98 -0.71 0.07 -6.67
CA TRP A 98 0.26 0.76 -7.52
C TRP A 98 0.04 0.38 -9.00
N THR A 99 -0.19 1.33 -9.87
CA THR A 99 -0.67 1.06 -11.22
C THR A 99 0.42 0.68 -12.21
N CYS A 100 1.67 1.08 -11.96
CA CYS A 100 2.80 0.76 -12.85
C CYS A 100 3.19 -0.74 -12.86
N ARG A 101 2.72 -1.53 -11.89
CA ARG A 101 2.95 -2.99 -11.81
C ARG A 101 1.66 -3.80 -11.79
N THR A 102 0.52 -3.12 -11.97
CA THR A 102 -0.78 -3.77 -12.08
C THR A 102 -1.13 -3.95 -13.56
N HIS A 103 -1.03 -5.18 -14.06
CA HIS A 103 -1.43 -5.51 -15.42
C HIS A 103 -2.95 -5.46 -15.55
N VAL A 104 -3.44 -4.87 -16.63
CA VAL A 104 -4.86 -4.72 -16.94
C VAL A 104 -5.59 -6.07 -16.87
N ARG A 105 -5.08 -7.11 -17.51
CA ARG A 105 -5.65 -8.46 -17.51
C ARG A 105 -5.81 -9.12 -16.12
N LYS A 106 -5.15 -8.59 -15.08
CA LYS A 106 -5.28 -9.09 -13.70
C LYS A 106 -6.42 -8.42 -12.94
N VAL A 107 -6.97 -7.34 -13.47
CA VAL A 107 -7.95 -6.50 -12.77
C VAL A 107 -9.22 -6.26 -13.56
N THR A 108 -9.24 -6.52 -14.87
CA THR A 108 -10.44 -6.48 -15.70
C THR A 108 -11.07 -7.88 -15.79
N GLY A 109 -12.41 -7.92 -15.90
CA GLY A 109 -13.16 -9.11 -16.28
C GLY A 109 -13.21 -9.29 -17.80
N ALA A 110 -14.06 -10.21 -18.29
CA ALA A 110 -14.28 -10.47 -19.70
C ALA A 110 -14.89 -9.28 -20.47
N ASP A 111 -15.52 -8.36 -19.74
CA ASP A 111 -16.14 -7.13 -20.27
C ASP A 111 -15.12 -6.00 -20.51
N GLY A 112 -13.87 -6.18 -20.08
CA GLY A 112 -12.82 -5.17 -20.21
C GLY A 112 -13.05 -3.90 -19.40
N ALA A 113 -13.95 -3.93 -18.44
CA ALA A 113 -14.28 -2.77 -17.61
C ALA A 113 -13.16 -2.43 -16.63
N LEU A 114 -12.78 -1.15 -16.58
CA LEU A 114 -11.76 -0.62 -15.68
C LEU A 114 -12.28 0.68 -15.05
N GLU A 115 -12.47 0.68 -13.74
CA GLU A 115 -12.82 1.87 -12.98
C GLU A 115 -11.60 2.40 -12.22
N LEU A 116 -11.30 3.70 -12.41
CA LEU A 116 -10.18 4.38 -11.77
C LEU A 116 -10.67 5.54 -10.93
N ARG A 117 -10.24 5.54 -9.65
CA ARG A 117 -10.53 6.61 -8.68
C ARG A 117 -9.26 7.05 -7.97
N PRO A 118 -9.21 8.25 -7.37
CA PRO A 118 -8.14 8.61 -6.44
C PRO A 118 -8.10 7.61 -5.27
N LEU A 119 -7.02 7.66 -4.48
CA LEU A 119 -6.92 6.90 -3.24
C LEU A 119 -8.02 7.33 -2.27
N ALA A 120 -8.74 6.37 -1.71
CA ALA A 120 -9.73 6.63 -0.65
C ALA A 120 -9.06 7.15 0.64
N ASN A 121 -9.87 7.76 1.51
CA ASN A 121 -9.46 8.29 2.82
C ASN A 121 -8.43 9.44 2.74
N LEU A 122 -8.27 10.05 1.59
CA LEU A 122 -7.39 11.20 1.34
C LEU A 122 -8.16 12.26 0.54
N PRO A 123 -7.97 13.55 0.81
CA PRO A 123 -8.58 14.61 0.03
C PRO A 123 -8.18 14.53 -1.44
N VAL A 124 -9.10 14.85 -2.34
CA VAL A 124 -8.84 14.85 -3.77
C VAL A 124 -8.34 16.24 -4.18
N ILE A 125 -7.13 16.31 -4.72
CA ILE A 125 -6.64 17.55 -5.34
C ILE A 125 -7.35 17.76 -6.68
N ARG A 126 -7.24 16.76 -7.54
CA ARG A 126 -7.92 16.73 -8.84
C ARG A 126 -7.82 15.34 -9.46
N ASP A 127 -8.91 14.85 -10.02
CA ASP A 127 -9.02 13.60 -10.77
C ASP A 127 -8.47 12.40 -9.97
N LEU A 128 -7.33 11.84 -10.39
CA LEU A 128 -6.67 10.71 -9.74
C LEU A 128 -5.57 11.13 -8.74
N ALA A 129 -5.34 12.43 -8.58
CA ALA A 129 -4.33 12.96 -7.67
C ALA A 129 -4.94 13.29 -6.30
N ALA A 130 -4.58 12.51 -5.28
CA ALA A 130 -4.97 12.75 -3.89
C ALA A 130 -3.90 13.58 -3.14
N ASP A 131 -4.32 14.33 -2.11
CA ASP A 131 -3.42 15.01 -1.19
C ASP A 131 -2.86 14.02 -0.16
N LEU A 132 -1.54 13.92 -0.08
CA LEU A 132 -0.84 13.05 0.85
C LEU A 132 -0.41 13.77 2.14
N ALA A 133 -0.65 15.08 2.28
CA ALA A 133 -0.27 15.81 3.49
C ALA A 133 -0.88 15.19 4.76
N PRO A 134 -2.19 14.87 4.84
CA PRO A 134 -2.75 14.24 6.03
C PRO A 134 -2.13 12.88 6.37
N PHE A 135 -1.69 12.12 5.36
CA PHE A 135 -1.00 10.86 5.56
C PHE A 135 0.38 11.05 6.20
N PHE A 136 1.16 12.02 5.74
CA PHE A 136 2.48 12.31 6.28
C PHE A 136 2.42 13.03 7.63
N ASP A 137 1.40 13.84 7.91
CA ASP A 137 1.15 14.42 9.23
C ASP A 137 0.99 13.33 10.31
N LYS A 138 0.25 12.25 9.97
CA LYS A 138 0.11 11.09 10.86
C LYS A 138 1.43 10.34 11.06
N TRP A 139 2.25 10.31 10.04
CA TRP A 139 3.60 9.75 10.14
C TRP A 139 4.47 10.54 11.11
N GLN A 140 4.41 11.88 11.08
CA GLN A 140 5.08 12.75 12.04
C GLN A 140 4.53 12.58 13.46
N ARG A 141 3.19 12.56 13.62
CA ARG A 141 2.54 12.31 14.92
C ARG A 141 2.92 10.97 15.53
N ALA A 142 3.18 9.95 14.73
CA ALA A 142 3.69 8.66 15.18
C ALA A 142 5.20 8.65 15.50
N GLN A 143 5.86 9.80 15.49
CA GLN A 143 7.32 9.93 15.66
C GLN A 143 8.08 9.06 14.62
N GLY A 144 7.62 9.10 13.35
CA GLY A 144 8.10 8.22 12.27
C GLY A 144 9.47 8.59 11.70
N PHE A 145 10.24 9.45 12.35
CA PHE A 145 11.59 9.86 11.99
C PHE A 145 12.62 9.25 12.94
N PHE A 146 13.80 8.93 12.41
CA PHE A 146 14.89 8.37 13.19
C PHE A 146 15.52 9.44 14.09
N GLN A 147 15.75 9.09 15.36
CA GLN A 147 16.50 9.89 16.32
C GLN A 147 17.70 9.08 16.79
N PRO A 148 18.95 9.49 16.53
CA PRO A 148 20.09 8.74 16.99
C PRO A 148 20.15 8.75 18.54
N LYS A 149 20.68 7.67 19.10
CA LYS A 149 21.05 7.69 20.52
C LYS A 149 22.13 8.73 20.74
N ASP A 150 22.00 9.50 21.80
CA ASP A 150 23.07 10.41 22.20
C ASP A 150 24.34 9.61 22.45
N ALA A 151 25.43 10.06 21.85
CA ALA A 151 26.73 9.53 22.19
C ALA A 151 27.09 9.98 23.61
N PRO A 152 27.62 9.12 24.48
CA PRO A 152 28.15 9.56 25.73
C PRO A 152 29.16 10.71 25.47
N ASP A 153 29.00 11.83 26.17
CA ASP A 153 29.87 13.01 26.10
C ASP A 153 29.87 13.79 24.78
N GLY A 154 28.84 13.62 23.93
CA GLY A 154 28.74 14.33 22.65
C GLY A 154 29.81 13.97 21.62
N ALA A 155 30.58 12.92 21.85
CA ALA A 155 31.58 12.41 20.91
C ALA A 155 30.91 11.79 19.69
N VAL A 156 31.42 12.07 18.51
CA VAL A 156 31.05 11.33 17.29
C VAL A 156 31.64 9.93 17.42
N PRO A 157 30.85 8.84 17.38
CA PRO A 157 31.42 7.50 17.44
C PRO A 157 32.43 7.28 16.31
N ASP A 158 33.59 6.78 16.64
CA ASP A 158 34.62 6.44 15.63
C ASP A 158 34.22 5.29 14.72
N GLU A 159 33.21 4.49 15.12
CA GLU A 159 32.76 3.33 14.38
C GLU A 159 31.25 3.42 14.05
N PHE A 160 30.88 2.88 12.88
CA PHE A 160 29.46 2.74 12.50
C PHE A 160 28.74 1.76 13.43
N ALA A 161 27.53 2.12 13.84
CA ALA A 161 26.69 1.23 14.64
C ALA A 161 26.39 -0.07 13.88
N VAL A 162 26.75 -1.19 14.48
CA VAL A 162 26.50 -2.53 13.91
C VAL A 162 25.15 -3.05 14.39
N VAL A 163 24.26 -3.36 13.41
CA VAL A 163 22.99 -4.05 13.67
C VAL A 163 23.16 -5.52 13.30
N ALA A 164 23.18 -6.39 14.29
CA ALA A 164 23.34 -7.83 14.07
C ALA A 164 22.18 -8.40 13.22
N PRO A 165 22.42 -8.96 12.02
CA PRO A 165 21.37 -9.42 11.10
C PRO A 165 20.43 -10.47 11.72
N GLY A 166 20.96 -11.35 12.58
CA GLY A 166 20.21 -12.40 13.28
C GLY A 166 19.55 -11.96 14.58
N SER A 167 19.64 -10.69 14.99
CA SER A 167 18.99 -10.20 16.21
C SER A 167 17.47 -10.26 16.12
N LYS A 168 16.78 -10.43 17.26
CA LYS A 168 15.32 -10.40 17.31
C LYS A 168 14.78 -9.06 16.82
N ALA A 169 15.37 -7.97 17.29
CA ALA A 169 14.99 -6.61 16.91
C ALA A 169 15.09 -6.40 15.38
N ARG A 170 16.17 -6.86 14.74
CA ARG A 170 16.31 -6.78 13.29
C ARG A 170 15.24 -7.58 12.56
N ARG A 171 14.97 -8.81 12.97
CA ARG A 171 13.90 -9.63 12.37
C ARG A 171 12.52 -9.03 12.50
N GLU A 172 12.20 -8.40 13.62
CA GLU A 172 10.91 -7.74 13.87
C GLU A 172 10.72 -6.50 12.97
N ALA A 173 11.79 -5.78 12.65
CA ALA A 173 11.75 -4.56 11.84
C ALA A 173 11.87 -4.84 10.33
N ASP A 174 12.47 -5.95 9.92
CA ASP A 174 13.09 -6.17 8.61
C ASP A 174 12.17 -5.86 7.43
N ALA A 175 11.04 -6.54 7.32
CA ALA A 175 10.09 -6.30 6.24
C ALA A 175 9.49 -4.88 6.29
N GLY A 176 9.25 -4.34 7.50
CA GLY A 176 8.66 -3.02 7.69
C GLY A 176 9.48 -1.87 7.13
N ILE A 177 10.82 -2.04 7.05
CA ILE A 177 11.75 -1.04 6.52
C ILE A 177 11.53 -0.82 5.02
N GLU A 178 11.05 -1.81 4.28
CA GLU A 178 10.78 -1.74 2.84
C GLU A 178 9.57 -0.85 2.48
N CYS A 179 8.95 -0.19 3.45
CA CYS A 179 7.80 0.68 3.21
C CYS A 179 8.19 1.89 2.35
N ILE A 180 7.49 2.05 1.22
CA ILE A 180 7.71 3.13 0.24
C ILE A 180 6.74 4.32 0.41
N GLY A 181 5.95 4.36 1.47
CA GLY A 181 5.02 5.48 1.73
C GLY A 181 3.92 5.67 0.67
N CYS A 182 3.49 4.61 -0.01
CA CYS A 182 2.54 4.69 -1.15
C CYS A 182 1.08 4.93 -0.75
N ALA A 183 0.75 4.96 0.54
CA ALA A 183 -0.58 5.13 1.10
C ALA A 183 -1.64 4.05 0.72
N VAL A 184 -1.28 2.98 -0.01
CA VAL A 184 -2.23 1.89 -0.38
C VAL A 184 -2.88 1.26 0.86
N CYS A 185 -2.10 0.97 1.91
CA CYS A 185 -2.61 0.42 3.16
C CYS A 185 -3.52 1.39 3.91
N TYR A 186 -3.24 2.68 3.85
CA TYR A 186 -4.04 3.75 4.43
C TYR A 186 -5.40 3.87 3.73
N ALA A 187 -5.40 3.94 2.40
CA ALA A 187 -6.60 3.97 1.58
C ALA A 187 -7.46 2.70 1.69
N SER A 188 -6.88 1.59 2.16
CA SER A 188 -7.56 0.31 2.31
C SER A 188 -8.01 0.02 3.74
N CYS A 189 -7.80 0.95 4.67
CA CYS A 189 -8.08 0.73 6.09
C CYS A 189 -9.46 1.30 6.45
N ASP A 190 -10.36 0.42 6.90
CA ASP A 190 -11.69 0.84 7.33
C ASP A 190 -11.63 1.76 8.55
N VAL A 191 -10.71 1.52 9.50
CA VAL A 191 -10.55 2.38 10.67
C VAL A 191 -10.21 3.81 10.30
N VAL A 192 -9.35 4.01 9.30
CA VAL A 192 -9.02 5.34 8.79
C VAL A 192 -10.26 6.05 8.24
N SER A 193 -11.20 5.31 7.64
CA SER A 193 -12.40 5.91 7.04
C SER A 193 -13.39 6.48 8.06
N TRP A 194 -13.45 5.93 9.28
CA TRP A 194 -14.39 6.40 10.31
C TRP A 194 -13.72 7.13 11.49
N ASN A 195 -12.41 6.95 11.69
CA ASN A 195 -11.64 7.63 12.74
C ASN A 195 -10.55 8.50 12.13
N GLY A 196 -10.86 9.78 11.97
CA GLY A 196 -9.94 10.77 11.40
C GLY A 196 -8.64 10.95 12.19
N ASP A 197 -8.63 10.66 13.51
CA ASP A 197 -7.46 10.79 14.37
C ASP A 197 -6.54 9.56 14.32
N TYR A 198 -7.05 8.41 13.87
CA TYR A 198 -6.27 7.18 13.79
C TYR A 198 -5.02 7.36 12.92
N LEU A 199 -3.86 7.06 13.47
CA LEU A 199 -2.56 7.23 12.81
C LEU A 199 -2.43 6.41 11.51
N GLY A 200 -3.12 5.29 11.44
CA GLY A 200 -3.12 4.44 10.25
C GLY A 200 -1.96 3.46 10.17
N PRO A 201 -2.10 2.45 9.28
CA PRO A 201 -1.20 1.31 9.28
C PRO A 201 0.24 1.64 8.87
N ALA A 202 0.46 2.62 7.99
CA ALA A 202 1.81 2.96 7.54
C ALA A 202 2.63 3.67 8.63
N ALA A 203 2.03 4.65 9.32
CA ALA A 203 2.67 5.37 10.41
C ALA A 203 3.01 4.43 11.58
N LEU A 204 2.07 3.54 11.94
CA LEU A 204 2.29 2.53 12.98
C LEU A 204 3.33 1.48 12.57
N ASN A 205 3.37 1.05 11.32
CA ASN A 205 4.44 0.20 10.82
C ASN A 205 5.81 0.89 10.91
N ARG A 206 5.88 2.18 10.57
CA ARG A 206 7.11 2.95 10.70
C ARG A 206 7.55 3.07 12.15
N ALA A 207 6.62 3.38 13.07
CA ALA A 207 6.92 3.41 14.49
C ALA A 207 7.47 2.06 14.98
N TRP A 208 6.87 0.94 14.55
CA TRP A 208 7.36 -0.41 14.88
C TRP A 208 8.79 -0.65 14.43
N THR A 209 9.16 -0.23 13.19
CA THR A 209 10.53 -0.38 12.71
C THR A 209 11.53 0.37 13.56
N LEU A 210 11.18 1.57 14.02
CA LEU A 210 12.05 2.42 14.85
C LEU A 210 12.11 1.96 16.31
N VAL A 211 10.99 1.48 16.89
CA VAL A 211 10.96 0.85 18.23
C VAL A 211 11.91 -0.35 18.29
N ASN A 212 12.14 -1.04 17.18
CA ASN A 212 13.04 -2.18 17.07
C ASN A 212 14.42 -1.83 16.48
N ASP A 213 14.71 -0.57 16.19
CA ASP A 213 16.03 -0.16 15.74
C ASP A 213 16.95 0.09 16.95
N ALA A 214 17.99 -0.73 17.10
CA ALA A 214 18.93 -0.62 18.21
C ALA A 214 19.69 0.72 18.26
N ARG A 215 19.69 1.47 17.18
CA ARG A 215 20.36 2.78 17.02
C ARG A 215 19.46 3.95 17.38
N ASP A 216 18.14 3.72 17.45
CA ASP A 216 17.16 4.76 17.74
C ASP A 216 17.06 5.03 19.25
N GLY A 217 17.15 6.31 19.64
CA GLY A 217 17.11 6.77 21.03
C GLY A 217 15.71 7.10 21.56
N ALA A 218 14.74 7.36 20.67
CA ALA A 218 13.42 7.87 21.04
C ALA A 218 12.35 6.77 21.23
N ARG A 219 12.76 5.58 21.68
CA ARG A 219 11.84 4.43 21.81
C ARG A 219 10.64 4.72 22.73
N GLY A 220 10.85 5.34 23.90
CA GLY A 220 9.80 5.66 24.86
C GLY A 220 8.78 6.65 24.32
N GLU A 221 9.25 7.79 23.83
CA GLU A 221 8.41 8.84 23.22
C GLU A 221 7.57 8.30 22.07
N ARG A 222 8.15 7.42 21.24
CA ARG A 222 7.45 6.81 20.12
C ARG A 222 6.37 5.84 20.58
N LEU A 223 6.61 5.05 21.62
CA LEU A 223 5.59 4.18 22.19
C LEU A 223 4.44 5.00 22.80
N ASP A 224 4.73 6.12 23.44
CA ASP A 224 3.70 7.04 23.95
C ASP A 224 2.89 7.66 22.81
N ALA A 225 3.54 8.07 21.72
CA ALA A 225 2.87 8.66 20.56
C ALA A 225 1.93 7.68 19.83
N VAL A 226 2.19 6.37 19.90
CA VAL A 226 1.38 5.35 19.21
C VAL A 226 0.43 4.59 20.15
N ALA A 227 0.40 4.92 21.43
CA ALA A 227 -0.55 4.37 22.37
C ALA A 227 -1.96 4.98 22.19
N GLY A 228 -2.96 4.37 22.82
CA GLY A 228 -4.33 4.89 22.85
C GLY A 228 -5.13 4.73 21.55
N ASP A 229 -6.27 5.42 21.50
CA ASP A 229 -7.28 5.28 20.43
C ASP A 229 -6.88 5.94 19.11
N ALA A 230 -6.07 6.97 19.13
CA ALA A 230 -5.46 7.50 17.91
C ALA A 230 -4.36 6.58 17.37
N GLY A 231 -3.76 5.77 18.23
CA GLY A 231 -2.66 4.87 17.95
C GLY A 231 -3.09 3.42 17.65
N CYS A 232 -2.27 2.49 18.15
CA CYS A 232 -2.42 1.07 17.79
C CYS A 232 -3.69 0.42 18.37
N HIS A 233 -4.32 0.97 19.43
CA HIS A 233 -5.50 0.36 20.06
C HIS A 233 -6.70 0.33 19.13
N SER A 234 -6.91 1.31 18.27
CA SER A 234 -8.01 1.34 17.29
C SER A 234 -7.89 0.31 16.16
N CYS A 235 -6.77 -0.37 16.02
CA CYS A 235 -6.63 -1.39 15.00
C CYS A 235 -7.50 -2.62 15.30
N HIS A 236 -8.44 -2.94 14.41
CA HIS A 236 -9.34 -4.11 14.52
C HIS A 236 -8.78 -5.38 13.86
N SER A 237 -7.52 -5.36 13.39
CA SER A 237 -6.83 -6.52 12.78
C SER A 237 -7.55 -7.14 11.57
N THR A 238 -8.28 -6.34 10.79
CA THR A 238 -8.95 -6.77 9.54
C THR A 238 -7.97 -7.21 8.46
N ARG A 239 -6.68 -6.86 8.59
CA ARG A 239 -5.56 -7.22 7.71
C ARG A 239 -5.63 -6.65 6.29
N SER A 240 -6.60 -5.82 5.93
CA SER A 240 -6.69 -5.19 4.61
C SER A 240 -5.40 -4.46 4.21
N CYS A 241 -4.72 -3.83 5.17
CA CYS A 241 -3.43 -3.17 4.97
C CYS A 241 -2.31 -4.14 4.56
N THR A 242 -2.26 -5.33 5.12
CA THR A 242 -1.30 -6.39 4.81
C THR A 242 -1.59 -7.04 3.46
N GLU A 243 -2.85 -7.41 3.22
CA GLU A 243 -3.28 -8.08 1.99
C GLU A 243 -3.11 -7.21 0.74
N ARG A 244 -3.21 -5.89 0.90
CA ARG A 244 -3.12 -4.94 -0.21
C ARG A 244 -1.75 -4.30 -0.35
N CYS A 245 -0.83 -4.57 0.58
CA CYS A 245 0.51 -3.99 0.51
C CYS A 245 1.26 -4.48 -0.74
N PRO A 246 1.64 -3.56 -1.65
CA PRO A 246 2.33 -3.95 -2.87
C PRO A 246 3.77 -4.42 -2.61
N LYS A 247 4.33 -4.09 -1.44
CA LYS A 247 5.65 -4.54 -0.98
C LYS A 247 5.60 -5.80 -0.12
N GLN A 248 4.40 -6.39 0.07
CA GLN A 248 4.19 -7.58 0.90
C GLN A 248 4.63 -7.43 2.36
N ILE A 249 4.62 -6.19 2.87
CA ILE A 249 4.85 -5.89 4.29
C ILE A 249 3.63 -6.32 5.10
N ASP A 250 3.81 -6.65 6.37
CA ASP A 250 2.72 -6.93 7.31
C ASP A 250 2.51 -5.79 8.34
N PRO A 251 1.83 -4.69 7.97
CA PRO A 251 1.53 -3.62 8.92
C PRO A 251 0.63 -4.09 10.07
N SER A 252 -0.25 -5.06 9.82
CA SER A 252 -1.11 -5.63 10.86
C SER A 252 -0.29 -6.35 11.94
N GLY A 253 0.72 -7.12 11.55
CA GLY A 253 1.66 -7.75 12.46
C GLY A 253 2.51 -6.74 13.24
N ALA A 254 2.97 -5.68 12.59
CA ALA A 254 3.69 -4.57 13.22
C ALA A 254 2.83 -3.89 14.32
N ILE A 255 1.55 -3.60 14.02
CA ILE A 255 0.62 -3.01 14.98
C ILE A 255 0.36 -3.98 16.16
N ALA A 256 0.21 -5.27 15.89
CA ALA A 256 0.09 -6.27 16.95
C ALA A 256 1.36 -6.33 17.83
N GLY A 257 2.53 -6.13 17.24
CA GLY A 257 3.80 -5.98 17.94
C GLY A 257 3.80 -4.78 18.89
N LEU A 258 3.36 -3.61 18.42
CA LEU A 258 3.20 -2.39 19.24
C LEU A 258 2.25 -2.64 20.43
N LYS A 259 1.08 -3.24 20.19
CA LYS A 259 0.12 -3.57 21.24
C LYS A 259 0.74 -4.47 22.32
N ARG A 260 1.45 -5.53 21.92
CA ARG A 260 2.14 -6.43 22.87
C ARG A 260 3.20 -5.69 23.66
N THR A 261 4.01 -4.87 23.02
CA THR A 261 5.05 -4.09 23.67
C THR A 261 4.46 -3.14 24.70
N LEU A 262 3.45 -2.37 24.35
CA LEU A 262 2.76 -1.45 25.26
C LEU A 262 2.12 -2.18 26.45
N PHE A 263 1.51 -3.34 26.22
CA PHE A 263 0.94 -4.17 27.29
C PHE A 263 2.01 -4.63 28.30
N TRP A 264 3.14 -5.16 27.80
CA TRP A 264 4.22 -5.59 28.70
C TRP A 264 4.86 -4.44 29.46
N GLU A 265 5.03 -3.29 28.80
CA GLU A 265 5.56 -2.10 29.50
C GLU A 265 4.59 -1.53 30.54
N SER A 266 3.29 -1.64 30.33
CA SER A 266 2.32 -1.22 31.35
C SER A 266 2.33 -2.11 32.60
N LEU A 267 2.65 -3.40 32.42
CA LEU A 267 2.67 -4.36 33.55
C LEU A 267 4.02 -4.38 34.30
N PHE A 268 5.12 -4.27 33.58
CA PHE A 268 6.46 -4.53 34.14
C PHE A 268 7.44 -3.36 33.94
N GLY A 269 7.11 -2.39 33.13
CA GLY A 269 7.91 -1.19 32.93
C GLY A 269 7.73 -0.22 34.06
N GLY A 270 8.71 -0.12 34.98
CA GLY A 270 8.81 1.02 35.85
C GLY A 270 8.90 2.29 35.04
N LYS A 271 8.26 3.39 35.51
CA LYS A 271 8.13 4.74 34.97
C LYS A 271 8.86 4.96 33.65
N ARG A 272 8.11 5.11 32.55
CA ARG A 272 8.65 5.66 31.31
C ARG A 272 9.26 7.00 31.65
N HIS A 273 10.57 7.10 31.52
CA HIS A 273 11.28 8.31 31.83
C HIS A 273 10.87 9.39 30.84
N GLY A 274 10.35 10.51 31.38
CA GLY A 274 10.27 11.78 30.68
C GLY A 274 11.66 12.38 30.54
#